data_222102b90ca29ae6befde13a0d4be4e6
#
_entry.id   222102b90ca29ae6befde13a0d4be4e6
#
_cell.length_a   1.000
_cell.length_b   1.000
_cell.length_c   1.000
_cell.angle_alpha   90.00
_cell.angle_beta   90.00
_cell.angle_gamma   90.00
#
_symmetry.space_group_name_H-M   'P 1'
#
loop_
_entity.id
_entity.type
_entity.pdbx_description
1 polymer ?
#
loop_
_entity_poly.entity_id
_entity_poly.type
_entity_poly.pdbx_seq_one_letter_code
_entity_poly.pdbx_strand_id
1 'polypeptide(L)'
;SSWAPASWELFSKAVPKLNQLDDVGEVEEGTFSVEKVLSLKPDLLVLADWQYEMLGSDLDAINEAGIPIVVLDYNAQTLDKHIKSTEIIGELTGQKDRAAKIAKEYKDIVEHIQTTVKNAKLAKQPKVYVEFGRGGPAEQGMTFFSSMWGSMISLVGAENVAPAEIGKWGTLAAEKVLAAKP
;
A
#
# COMPACT_ATOMS: atom_id res chain seq x y z
N SER A 1 -10.66 6.52 10.77
CA SER A 1 -10.35 6.17 9.38
C SER A 1 -11.56 5.56 8.69
N SER A 2 -12.07 6.21 7.65
CA SER A 2 -13.18 5.73 6.84
C SER A 2 -12.82 4.44 6.07
N TRP A 3 -11.54 4.24 5.81
CA TRP A 3 -11.02 3.10 5.04
C TRP A 3 -11.36 1.74 5.68
N ALA A 4 -11.47 1.69 6.99
CA ALA A 4 -11.84 0.48 7.71
C ALA A 4 -12.43 0.82 9.09
N PRO A 5 -13.66 1.36 9.18
CA PRO A 5 -14.27 1.73 10.46
C PRO A 5 -14.29 0.58 11.46
N ALA A 6 -14.59 -0.64 11.00
CA ALA A 6 -14.57 -1.84 11.84
C ALA A 6 -13.15 -2.17 12.34
N SER A 7 -12.13 -1.99 11.50
CA SER A 7 -10.73 -2.19 11.91
C SER A 7 -10.29 -1.14 12.92
N TRP A 8 -10.69 0.12 12.73
CA TRP A 8 -10.41 1.18 13.70
C TRP A 8 -11.05 0.90 15.05
N GLU A 9 -12.30 0.43 15.07
CA GLU A 9 -12.98 0.02 16.31
C GLU A 9 -12.22 -1.09 17.04
N LEU A 10 -11.74 -2.11 16.32
CA LEU A 10 -10.94 -3.19 16.90
C LEU A 10 -9.60 -2.68 17.44
N PHE A 11 -8.87 -1.87 16.67
CA PHE A 11 -7.62 -1.28 17.12
C PHE A 11 -7.81 -0.37 18.33
N SER A 12 -8.85 0.44 18.37
CA SER A 12 -9.17 1.33 19.49
C SER A 12 -9.54 0.57 20.76
N LYS A 13 -10.15 -0.60 20.64
CA LYS A 13 -10.39 -1.50 21.79
C LYS A 13 -9.09 -2.10 22.31
N ALA A 14 -8.18 -2.51 21.41
CA ALA A 14 -6.88 -3.06 21.79
C ALA A 14 -5.93 -1.99 22.36
N VAL A 15 -5.99 -0.77 21.83
CA VAL A 15 -5.14 0.37 22.21
C VAL A 15 -6.02 1.60 22.43
N PRO A 16 -6.65 1.77 23.63
CA PRO A 16 -7.62 2.84 23.89
C PRO A 16 -7.09 4.27 23.67
N LYS A 17 -5.77 4.47 23.76
CA LYS A 17 -5.12 5.76 23.49
C LYS A 17 -5.36 6.27 22.06
N LEU A 18 -5.65 5.39 21.09
CA LEU A 18 -5.94 5.79 19.72
C LEU A 18 -7.17 6.71 19.62
N ASN A 19 -8.15 6.55 20.53
CA ASN A 19 -9.34 7.42 20.57
C ASN A 19 -9.06 8.85 21.06
N GLN A 20 -7.86 9.11 21.55
CA GLN A 20 -7.44 10.41 22.07
C GLN A 20 -6.59 11.18 21.05
N LEU A 21 -6.29 10.56 19.90
CA LEU A 21 -5.51 11.20 18.84
C LEU A 21 -6.39 12.18 18.07
N ASP A 22 -5.78 13.29 17.69
CA ASP A 22 -6.39 14.23 16.76
C ASP A 22 -6.54 13.59 15.38
N ASP A 23 -7.70 13.82 14.78
CA ASP A 23 -7.96 13.41 13.39
C ASP A 23 -7.61 14.57 12.46
N VAL A 24 -6.78 14.31 11.48
CA VAL A 24 -6.36 15.29 10.45
C VAL A 24 -7.12 15.10 9.13
N GLY A 25 -8.10 14.20 9.10
CA GLY A 25 -8.86 13.85 7.91
C GLY A 25 -8.18 12.79 7.04
N GLU A 26 -8.74 12.56 5.88
CA GLU A 26 -8.35 11.50 4.95
C GLU A 26 -8.04 12.05 3.56
N VAL A 27 -6.94 11.57 2.98
CA VAL A 27 -6.47 12.03 1.67
C VAL A 27 -7.41 11.57 0.56
N GLU A 28 -7.83 10.31 0.58
CA GLU A 28 -8.70 9.73 -0.45
C GLU A 28 -10.08 10.41 -0.51
N GLU A 29 -10.59 10.87 0.64
CA GLU A 29 -11.87 11.58 0.73
C GLU A 29 -11.75 13.09 0.55
N GLY A 30 -10.53 13.60 0.38
CA GLY A 30 -10.29 15.05 0.25
C GLY A 30 -10.57 15.82 1.53
N THR A 31 -10.57 15.17 2.69
CA THR A 31 -10.81 15.82 4.00
C THR A 31 -9.53 16.07 4.79
N PHE A 32 -8.36 15.70 4.26
CA PHE A 32 -7.06 15.96 4.87
C PHE A 32 -6.85 17.46 5.07
N SER A 33 -6.54 17.87 6.30
CA SER A 33 -6.40 19.26 6.67
C SER A 33 -4.95 19.61 6.96
N VAL A 34 -4.31 20.33 6.03
CA VAL A 34 -2.97 20.90 6.20
C VAL A 34 -2.93 21.84 7.41
N GLU A 35 -3.95 22.70 7.58
CA GLU A 35 -4.04 23.62 8.72
C GLU A 35 -4.04 22.88 10.05
N LYS A 36 -4.78 21.77 10.14
CA LYS A 36 -4.80 20.95 11.35
C LYS A 36 -3.43 20.33 11.62
N VAL A 37 -2.74 19.80 10.61
CA VAL A 37 -1.38 19.27 10.74
C VAL A 37 -0.44 20.35 11.28
N LEU A 38 -0.45 21.54 10.67
CA LEU A 38 0.37 22.69 11.09
C LEU A 38 0.08 23.11 12.54
N SER A 39 -1.20 23.09 12.94
CA SER A 39 -1.60 23.45 14.31
C SER A 39 -1.11 22.47 15.37
N LEU A 40 -1.01 21.18 15.01
CA LEU A 40 -0.53 20.11 15.88
C LEU A 40 1.00 20.13 16.03
N LYS A 41 1.73 20.78 15.10
CA LYS A 41 3.19 20.87 15.10
C LYS A 41 3.87 19.51 15.33
N PRO A 42 3.59 18.51 14.51
CA PRO A 42 4.23 17.21 14.67
C PRO A 42 5.73 17.30 14.39
N ASP A 43 6.52 16.46 15.05
CA ASP A 43 7.95 16.32 14.77
C ASP A 43 8.22 15.65 13.43
N LEU A 44 7.24 14.92 12.89
CA LEU A 44 7.33 14.15 11.67
C LEU A 44 5.94 13.85 11.11
N LEU A 45 5.77 13.99 9.79
CA LEU A 45 4.62 13.48 9.04
C LEU A 45 5.01 12.19 8.32
N VAL A 46 4.25 11.12 8.54
CA VAL A 46 4.44 9.83 7.85
C VAL A 46 3.28 9.62 6.89
N LEU A 47 3.60 9.42 5.63
CA LEU A 47 2.63 9.21 4.55
C LEU A 47 2.89 7.88 3.83
N ALA A 48 1.84 7.28 3.28
CA ALA A 48 2.00 6.28 2.25
C ALA A 48 2.38 6.94 0.91
N ASP A 49 3.06 6.21 0.02
CA ASP A 49 3.49 6.69 -1.29
C ASP A 49 2.31 7.30 -2.09
N TRP A 50 1.18 6.63 -2.14
CA TRP A 50 -0.01 7.14 -2.83
C TRP A 50 -0.60 8.42 -2.19
N GLN A 51 -0.51 8.57 -0.86
CA GLN A 51 -0.96 9.78 -0.17
C GLN A 51 -0.05 10.96 -0.53
N TYR A 52 1.25 10.72 -0.54
CA TYR A 52 2.22 11.73 -0.95
C TYR A 52 1.98 12.21 -2.38
N GLU A 53 1.73 11.28 -3.32
CA GLU A 53 1.39 11.61 -4.70
C GLU A 53 0.07 12.40 -4.82
N MET A 54 -0.97 12.00 -4.09
CA MET A 54 -2.27 12.67 -4.15
C MET A 54 -2.26 14.06 -3.53
N LEU A 55 -1.52 14.28 -2.46
CA LEU A 55 -1.42 15.59 -1.80
C LEU A 55 -0.62 16.60 -2.62
N GLY A 56 0.39 16.15 -3.34
CA GLY A 56 1.15 17.01 -4.25
C GLY A 56 1.57 18.33 -3.60
N SER A 57 1.11 19.48 -4.16
CA SER A 57 1.42 20.83 -3.69
C SER A 57 0.84 21.17 -2.30
N ASP A 58 -0.12 20.41 -1.80
CA ASP A 58 -0.66 20.64 -0.44
C ASP A 58 0.42 20.39 0.63
N LEU A 59 1.47 19.64 0.28
CA LEU A 59 2.62 19.39 1.16
C LEU A 59 3.60 20.56 1.23
N ASP A 60 3.52 21.54 0.33
CA ASP A 60 4.47 22.67 0.29
C ASP A 60 4.43 23.47 1.59
N ALA A 61 3.23 23.76 2.11
CA ALA A 61 3.07 24.48 3.37
C ALA A 61 3.63 23.70 4.58
N ILE A 62 3.54 22.37 4.55
CA ILE A 62 4.09 21.48 5.59
C ILE A 62 5.62 21.51 5.54
N ASN A 63 6.20 21.44 4.33
CA ASN A 63 7.65 21.56 4.11
C ASN A 63 8.18 22.95 4.53
N GLU A 64 7.47 24.03 4.16
CA GLU A 64 7.83 25.41 4.54
C GLU A 64 7.78 25.62 6.07
N ALA A 65 6.90 24.93 6.76
CA ALA A 65 6.84 24.90 8.23
C ALA A 65 7.99 24.12 8.87
N GLY A 66 8.84 23.45 8.07
CA GLY A 66 9.98 22.67 8.55
C GLY A 66 9.60 21.32 9.14
N ILE A 67 8.40 20.80 8.88
CA ILE A 67 7.95 19.49 9.32
C ILE A 67 8.51 18.42 8.37
N PRO A 68 9.41 17.53 8.81
CA PRO A 68 9.94 16.48 7.95
C PRO A 68 8.83 15.52 7.48
N ILE A 69 8.93 15.06 6.24
CA ILE A 69 7.99 14.08 5.67
C ILE A 69 8.74 12.79 5.37
N VAL A 70 8.23 11.66 5.86
CA VAL A 70 8.71 10.32 5.53
C VAL A 70 7.63 9.56 4.76
N VAL A 71 8.03 9.03 3.61
CA VAL A 71 7.15 8.25 2.74
C VAL A 71 7.47 6.78 2.88
N LEU A 72 6.44 5.97 3.12
CA LEU A 72 6.51 4.51 3.22
C LEU A 72 5.78 3.89 2.03
N ASP A 73 6.39 2.91 1.40
CA ASP A 73 5.80 2.23 0.25
C ASP A 73 5.61 0.74 0.51
N TYR A 74 4.53 0.41 1.21
CA TYR A 74 4.05 -0.96 1.33
C TYR A 74 3.12 -1.37 0.17
N ASN A 75 2.59 -0.40 -0.58
CA ASN A 75 1.62 -0.68 -1.64
C ASN A 75 2.27 -1.22 -2.91
N ALA A 76 3.54 -0.93 -3.17
CA ALA A 76 4.26 -1.55 -4.28
C ALA A 76 4.33 -3.09 -4.14
N GLN A 77 4.23 -3.62 -2.91
CA GLN A 77 4.28 -5.06 -2.61
C GLN A 77 5.52 -5.78 -3.18
N THR A 78 6.58 -5.03 -3.41
CA THR A 78 7.88 -5.58 -3.78
C THR A 78 8.71 -5.86 -2.54
N LEU A 79 9.56 -6.87 -2.59
CA LEU A 79 10.33 -7.32 -1.43
C LEU A 79 11.21 -6.18 -0.87
N ASP A 80 11.90 -5.46 -1.74
CA ASP A 80 12.79 -4.36 -1.38
C ASP A 80 12.04 -3.18 -0.74
N LYS A 81 10.91 -2.77 -1.30
CA LYS A 81 10.08 -1.70 -0.78
C LYS A 81 9.51 -2.03 0.61
N HIS A 82 9.04 -3.26 0.77
CA HIS A 82 8.49 -3.74 2.03
C HIS A 82 9.55 -3.77 3.13
N ILE A 83 10.74 -4.33 2.83
CA ILE A 83 11.88 -4.36 3.74
C ILE A 83 12.28 -2.92 4.12
N LYS A 84 12.48 -2.06 3.11
CA LYS A 84 12.91 -0.67 3.34
C LYS A 84 11.94 0.11 4.21
N SER A 85 10.64 0.02 3.94
CA SER A 85 9.62 0.67 4.75
C SER A 85 9.61 0.17 6.19
N THR A 86 9.80 -1.13 6.39
CA THR A 86 9.89 -1.73 7.73
C THR A 86 11.14 -1.24 8.49
N GLU A 87 12.29 -1.17 7.82
CA GLU A 87 13.52 -0.64 8.41
C GLU A 87 13.37 0.84 8.82
N ILE A 88 12.76 1.67 7.96
CA ILE A 88 12.49 3.08 8.27
C ILE A 88 11.63 3.20 9.53
N ILE A 89 10.56 2.43 9.66
CA ILE A 89 9.74 2.41 10.89
C ILE A 89 10.58 1.99 12.10
N GLY A 90 11.45 1.00 11.94
CA GLY A 90 12.36 0.56 13.00
C GLY A 90 13.30 1.68 13.47
N GLU A 91 13.84 2.47 12.53
CA GLU A 91 14.66 3.63 12.84
C GLU A 91 13.88 4.71 13.60
N LEU A 92 12.72 5.10 13.07
CA LEU A 92 11.87 6.15 13.62
C LEU A 92 11.36 5.85 15.03
N THR A 93 11.13 4.56 15.33
CA THR A 93 10.56 4.12 16.61
C THR A 93 11.59 3.57 17.60
N GLY A 94 12.88 3.55 17.22
CA GLY A 94 13.93 2.95 18.02
C GLY A 94 13.83 1.42 18.13
N GLN A 95 13.14 0.76 17.22
CA GLN A 95 12.87 -0.69 17.20
C GLN A 95 13.64 -1.42 16.09
N LYS A 96 14.90 -1.05 15.85
CA LYS A 96 15.72 -1.57 14.75
C LYS A 96 15.81 -3.09 14.72
N ASP A 97 16.09 -3.71 15.85
CA ASP A 97 16.23 -5.18 15.93
C ASP A 97 14.93 -5.90 15.62
N ARG A 98 13.81 -5.36 16.10
CA ARG A 98 12.48 -5.88 15.79
C ARG A 98 12.14 -5.72 14.31
N ALA A 99 12.43 -4.57 13.74
CA ALA A 99 12.23 -4.30 12.31
C ALA A 99 13.07 -5.24 11.44
N ALA A 100 14.35 -5.43 11.77
CA ALA A 100 15.22 -6.35 11.07
C ALA A 100 14.70 -7.81 11.12
N LYS A 101 14.19 -8.23 12.28
CA LYS A 101 13.57 -9.56 12.41
C LYS A 101 12.33 -9.70 11.53
N ILE A 102 11.42 -8.73 11.54
CA ILE A 102 10.18 -8.73 10.73
C ILE A 102 10.54 -8.71 9.23
N ALA A 103 11.49 -7.86 8.83
CA ALA A 103 11.95 -7.77 7.45
C ALA A 103 12.54 -9.10 6.96
N LYS A 104 13.34 -9.77 7.81
CA LYS A 104 13.89 -11.09 7.50
C LYS A 104 12.81 -12.16 7.38
N GLU A 105 11.87 -12.22 8.32
CA GLU A 105 10.76 -13.18 8.27
C GLU A 105 9.93 -13.01 6.99
N TYR A 106 9.61 -11.77 6.62
CA TYR A 106 8.92 -11.46 5.37
C TYR A 106 9.70 -11.94 4.15
N LYS A 107 11.00 -11.63 4.10
CA LYS A 107 11.89 -12.07 3.02
C LYS A 107 11.91 -13.59 2.90
N ASP A 108 12.11 -14.29 4.01
CA ASP A 108 12.19 -15.76 4.02
C ASP A 108 10.88 -16.40 3.49
N ILE A 109 9.72 -15.84 3.85
CA ILE A 109 8.40 -16.29 3.36
C ILE A 109 8.29 -16.10 1.86
N VAL A 110 8.62 -14.90 1.36
CA VAL A 110 8.53 -14.58 -0.07
C VAL A 110 9.47 -15.47 -0.89
N GLU A 111 10.72 -15.63 -0.46
CA GLU A 111 11.71 -16.49 -1.12
C GLU A 111 11.28 -17.97 -1.12
N HIS A 112 10.66 -18.42 -0.02
CA HIS A 112 10.10 -19.77 0.06
C HIS A 112 8.98 -19.97 -0.97
N ILE A 113 8.04 -19.04 -1.07
CA ILE A 113 6.95 -19.08 -2.05
C ILE A 113 7.51 -19.12 -3.48
N GLN A 114 8.41 -18.19 -3.81
CA GLN A 114 9.04 -18.11 -5.14
C GLN A 114 9.77 -19.40 -5.49
N THR A 115 10.52 -19.97 -4.55
CA THR A 115 11.25 -21.23 -4.74
C THR A 115 10.28 -22.39 -4.96
N THR A 116 9.20 -22.45 -4.20
CA THR A 116 8.16 -23.49 -4.31
C THR A 116 7.51 -23.42 -5.69
N VAL A 117 7.10 -22.25 -6.14
CA VAL A 117 6.49 -22.06 -7.47
C VAL A 117 7.47 -22.42 -8.59
N LYS A 118 8.72 -21.97 -8.48
CA LYS A 118 9.76 -22.32 -9.46
C LYS A 118 9.99 -23.83 -9.56
N ASN A 119 10.01 -24.52 -8.42
CA ASN A 119 10.24 -25.97 -8.36
C ASN A 119 9.05 -26.78 -8.84
N ALA A 120 7.84 -26.22 -8.83
CA ALA A 120 6.63 -26.86 -9.34
C ALA A 120 6.71 -27.11 -10.86
N LYS A 121 7.62 -26.42 -11.58
CA LYS A 121 7.84 -26.58 -13.03
C LYS A 121 6.56 -26.58 -13.83
N LEU A 122 5.68 -25.62 -13.57
CA LEU A 122 4.41 -25.50 -14.26
C LEU A 122 4.62 -25.49 -15.78
N ALA A 123 3.86 -26.30 -16.49
CA ALA A 123 3.93 -26.37 -17.95
C ALA A 123 3.47 -25.06 -18.61
N LYS A 124 2.67 -24.30 -17.92
CA LYS A 124 2.17 -22.98 -18.34
C LYS A 124 2.05 -22.06 -17.13
N GLN A 125 2.46 -20.82 -17.31
CA GLN A 125 2.27 -19.77 -16.31
C GLN A 125 0.77 -19.46 -16.18
N PRO A 126 0.23 -19.48 -14.94
CA PRO A 126 -1.17 -19.12 -14.73
C PRO A 126 -1.40 -17.64 -15.06
N LYS A 127 -2.49 -17.36 -15.75
CA LYS A 127 -2.97 -15.99 -15.96
C LYS A 127 -3.91 -15.61 -14.83
N VAL A 128 -3.74 -14.41 -14.29
CA VAL A 128 -4.53 -13.93 -13.16
C VAL A 128 -5.09 -12.55 -13.48
N TYR A 129 -6.38 -12.37 -13.26
CA TYR A 129 -7.05 -11.09 -13.19
C TYR A 129 -7.46 -10.81 -11.76
N VAL A 130 -7.19 -9.60 -11.28
CA VAL A 130 -7.68 -9.12 -10.00
C VAL A 130 -8.73 -8.06 -10.23
N GLU A 131 -9.92 -8.29 -9.73
CA GLU A 131 -11.00 -7.30 -9.68
C GLU A 131 -11.04 -6.65 -8.30
N PHE A 132 -10.95 -5.33 -8.25
CA PHE A 132 -11.12 -4.57 -7.02
C PHE A 132 -12.58 -4.21 -6.81
N GLY A 133 -13.31 -5.07 -6.11
CA GLY A 133 -14.76 -4.97 -5.95
C GLY A 133 -15.26 -4.08 -4.79
N ARG A 134 -14.44 -3.16 -4.28
CA ARG A 134 -14.78 -2.32 -3.12
C ARG A 134 -16.00 -1.43 -3.36
N GLY A 135 -16.07 -0.79 -4.51
CA GLY A 135 -17.13 0.15 -4.88
C GLY A 135 -18.37 -0.51 -5.51
N GLY A 136 -18.45 -1.85 -5.51
CA GLY A 136 -19.55 -2.58 -6.12
C GLY A 136 -19.60 -2.42 -7.64
N PRO A 137 -20.80 -2.51 -8.26
CA PRO A 137 -20.93 -2.48 -9.72
C PRO A 137 -20.40 -1.22 -10.41
N ALA A 138 -20.34 -0.09 -9.69
CA ALA A 138 -19.87 1.17 -10.25
C ALA A 138 -18.35 1.22 -10.47
N GLU A 139 -17.59 0.36 -9.78
CA GLU A 139 -16.13 0.26 -9.89
C GLU A 139 -15.67 -1.02 -10.62
N GLN A 140 -16.55 -1.63 -11.41
CA GLN A 140 -16.16 -2.78 -12.21
C GLN A 140 -15.01 -2.46 -13.16
N GLY A 141 -14.10 -3.42 -13.29
CA GLY A 141 -12.90 -3.30 -14.11
C GLY A 141 -11.72 -2.63 -13.42
N MET A 142 -11.85 -2.15 -12.18
CA MET A 142 -10.71 -1.62 -11.44
C MET A 142 -9.74 -2.75 -11.12
N THR A 143 -8.50 -2.58 -11.53
CA THR A 143 -7.44 -3.59 -11.39
C THR A 143 -6.09 -2.94 -11.12
N PHE A 144 -5.06 -3.74 -10.88
CA PHE A 144 -3.72 -3.31 -10.52
C PHE A 144 -2.67 -3.95 -11.42
N PHE A 145 -1.64 -3.19 -11.80
CA PHE A 145 -0.48 -3.74 -12.50
C PHE A 145 0.77 -3.72 -11.60
N SER A 146 1.26 -2.56 -11.20
CA SER A 146 2.53 -2.41 -10.46
C SER A 146 2.38 -2.08 -8.97
N SER A 147 1.19 -2.25 -8.41
CA SER A 147 0.92 -2.04 -6.99
C SER A 147 -0.01 -3.10 -6.42
N MET A 148 -0.07 -3.20 -5.11
CA MET A 148 -0.94 -4.10 -4.37
C MET A 148 -0.94 -5.54 -4.93
N TRP A 149 -2.10 -6.10 -5.24
CA TRP A 149 -2.22 -7.48 -5.75
C TRP A 149 -1.60 -7.67 -7.12
N GLY A 150 -1.51 -6.63 -7.97
CA GLY A 150 -0.83 -6.71 -9.26
C GLY A 150 0.66 -7.05 -9.10
N SER A 151 1.34 -6.40 -8.17
CA SER A 151 2.75 -6.72 -7.84
C SER A 151 2.89 -8.13 -7.27
N MET A 152 1.94 -8.57 -6.43
CA MET A 152 1.95 -9.91 -5.83
C MET A 152 1.82 -11.00 -6.87
N ILE A 153 0.98 -10.82 -7.92
CA ILE A 153 0.85 -11.76 -9.02
C ILE A 153 2.21 -12.02 -9.67
N SER A 154 2.93 -10.95 -10.00
CA SER A 154 4.28 -11.05 -10.58
C SER A 154 5.28 -11.66 -9.61
N LEU A 155 5.20 -11.30 -8.33
CA LEU A 155 6.09 -11.79 -7.28
C LEU A 155 6.04 -13.32 -7.13
N VAL A 156 4.85 -13.91 -7.29
CA VAL A 156 4.66 -15.36 -7.22
C VAL A 156 4.79 -16.07 -8.57
N GLY A 157 5.21 -15.36 -9.62
CA GLY A 157 5.50 -15.94 -10.94
C GLY A 157 4.27 -16.23 -11.79
N ALA A 158 3.12 -15.60 -11.50
CA ALA A 158 1.95 -15.63 -12.37
C ALA A 158 1.96 -14.46 -13.38
N GLU A 159 1.20 -14.60 -14.46
CA GLU A 159 0.99 -13.54 -15.46
C GLU A 159 -0.19 -12.67 -15.03
N ASN A 160 0.07 -11.39 -14.77
CA ASN A 160 -0.99 -10.41 -14.57
C ASN A 160 -1.58 -10.00 -15.92
N VAL A 161 -2.90 -10.18 -16.11
CA VAL A 161 -3.56 -9.81 -17.37
C VAL A 161 -3.83 -8.31 -17.48
N ALA A 162 -3.69 -7.55 -16.40
CA ALA A 162 -3.70 -6.09 -16.46
C ALA A 162 -2.47 -5.62 -17.25
N PRO A 163 -2.64 -4.76 -18.27
CA PRO A 163 -1.51 -4.28 -19.06
C PRO A 163 -0.70 -3.21 -18.32
N ALA A 164 0.58 -3.07 -18.69
CA ALA A 164 1.51 -2.14 -18.03
C ALA A 164 1.06 -0.67 -18.11
N GLU A 165 0.30 -0.30 -19.14
CA GLU A 165 -0.22 1.04 -19.34
C GLU A 165 -1.20 1.49 -18.26
N ILE A 166 -1.76 0.55 -17.48
CA ILE A 166 -2.58 0.86 -16.31
C ILE A 166 -1.74 1.52 -15.20
N GLY A 167 -0.43 1.24 -15.16
CA GLY A 167 0.44 1.78 -14.13
C GLY A 167 0.21 1.12 -12.77
N LYS A 168 0.00 1.92 -11.72
CA LYS A 168 -0.23 1.38 -10.37
C LYS A 168 -1.60 0.70 -10.29
N TRP A 169 -2.65 1.39 -10.69
CA TRP A 169 -4.04 0.91 -10.77
C TRP A 169 -4.81 1.65 -11.86
N GLY A 170 -5.90 1.07 -12.32
CA GLY A 170 -6.76 1.67 -13.34
C GLY A 170 -7.88 0.75 -13.76
N THR A 171 -8.65 1.17 -14.76
CA THR A 171 -9.79 0.42 -15.25
C THR A 171 -9.43 -0.37 -16.51
N LEU A 172 -9.80 -1.66 -16.52
CA LEU A 172 -9.69 -2.55 -17.66
C LEU A 172 -11.09 -2.97 -18.12
N ALA A 173 -11.39 -2.72 -19.39
CA ALA A 173 -12.68 -3.07 -19.98
C ALA A 173 -12.91 -4.59 -19.95
N ALA A 174 -14.15 -5.01 -19.67
CA ALA A 174 -14.52 -6.42 -19.55
C ALA A 174 -14.14 -7.26 -20.79
N GLU A 175 -14.25 -6.68 -21.97
CA GLU A 175 -13.87 -7.34 -23.24
C GLU A 175 -12.37 -7.69 -23.28
N LYS A 176 -11.52 -6.83 -22.70
CA LYS A 176 -10.08 -7.09 -22.60
C LYS A 176 -9.79 -8.22 -21.61
N VAL A 177 -10.50 -8.26 -20.48
CA VAL A 177 -10.39 -9.36 -19.51
C VAL A 177 -10.79 -10.68 -20.18
N LEU A 178 -11.93 -10.72 -20.85
CA LEU A 178 -12.42 -11.91 -21.58
C LEU A 178 -11.44 -12.35 -22.67
N ALA A 179 -10.86 -11.42 -23.41
CA ALA A 179 -9.86 -11.71 -24.46
C ALA A 179 -8.57 -12.29 -23.88
N ALA A 180 -8.16 -11.86 -22.70
CA ALA A 180 -6.97 -12.36 -22.01
C ALA A 180 -7.14 -13.81 -21.50
N LYS A 181 -8.37 -14.27 -21.27
CA LYS A 181 -8.70 -15.62 -20.77
C LYS A 181 -7.90 -15.99 -19.52
N PRO A 182 -8.07 -15.22 -18.43
CA PRO A 182 -7.38 -15.52 -17.15
C PRO A 182 -7.82 -16.87 -16.55
#